data_dd085f7cc82eac8ab188423d547ce247
#
_entry.id   dd085f7cc82eac8ab188423d547ce247
#
_cell.length_a   1.000
_cell.length_b   1.000
_cell.length_c   1.000
_cell.angle_alpha   90.00
_cell.angle_beta   90.00
_cell.angle_gamma   90.00
#
_symmetry.space_group_name_H-M   'P 1'
#
loop_
_entity.id
_entity.type
_entity.pdbx_description
1 polymer ?
#
loop_
_entity_poly.entity_id
_entity_poly.type
_entity_poly.pdbx_seq_one_letter_code
_entity_poly.pdbx_strand_id
1 'polypeptide(L)'
;MSAEKRAHRYAVLSGKGGVGKTLIAANVAAALSSAGVRTALFDADLGLANVDVILGLNPALTLPDLLRGHCTLDQVLIRAPGGFDLVPAGSGILEGTHMTAAMAENLVSLIRDLDQRYDAVLFDVGAGIGEVVVFFARMADTVLLVVTPEPTSLTDAYATIKVLAQRYGLRDFSLIVNQAGSTRPEQTAAEIAGRLRGVTSRFLAAGGRTPVRLELAGVIPTDPAVLRAVGRQQLLVEADPEAPATRSIFRIAGALHPMAPAAPVLLR
;
A
#
# COMPACT_ATOMS: atom_id res chain seq x y z
N MET A 1 28.22 -11.85 -11.15
CA MET A 1 26.99 -12.35 -10.50
C MET A 1 25.91 -11.33 -10.81
N SER A 2 24.97 -11.63 -11.70
CA SER A 2 23.81 -10.74 -11.91
C SER A 2 23.02 -10.73 -10.61
N ALA A 3 22.68 -9.54 -10.08
CA ALA A 3 21.77 -9.43 -8.97
C ALA A 3 20.49 -10.21 -9.32
N GLU A 4 20.10 -11.17 -8.49
CA GLU A 4 18.84 -11.88 -8.67
C GLU A 4 17.74 -10.84 -8.73
N LYS A 5 16.98 -10.84 -9.83
CA LYS A 5 15.87 -9.92 -10.04
C LYS A 5 14.80 -10.27 -8.99
N ARG A 6 14.63 -9.41 -7.97
CA ARG A 6 13.56 -9.54 -6.98
C ARG A 6 12.49 -8.47 -7.19
N ALA A 7 11.29 -8.73 -6.70
CA ALA A 7 10.22 -7.76 -6.72
C ALA A 7 10.59 -6.47 -5.95
N HIS A 8 10.10 -5.32 -6.42
CA HIS A 8 10.08 -4.11 -5.61
C HIS A 8 8.89 -4.16 -4.65
N ARG A 9 9.15 -4.00 -3.36
CA ARG A 9 8.16 -4.14 -2.30
C ARG A 9 7.69 -2.79 -1.80
N TYR A 10 6.37 -2.60 -1.77
CA TYR A 10 5.70 -1.38 -1.29
C TYR A 10 4.86 -1.71 -0.07
N ALA A 11 5.03 -0.98 1.04
CA ALA A 11 4.11 -1.06 2.18
C ALA A 11 3.19 0.17 2.18
N VAL A 12 1.89 -0.05 2.06
CA VAL A 12 0.88 1.00 2.12
C VAL A 12 0.40 1.12 3.55
N LEU A 13 0.78 2.21 4.21
CA LEU A 13 0.55 2.46 5.63
C LEU A 13 -0.32 3.69 5.86
N SER A 14 -0.91 3.78 7.03
CA SER A 14 -1.48 5.04 7.55
C SER A 14 -1.47 5.05 9.08
N GLY A 15 -1.43 6.23 9.67
CA GLY A 15 -1.60 6.37 11.12
C GLY A 15 -3.04 6.17 11.57
N LYS A 16 -4.04 6.40 10.70
CA LYS A 16 -5.48 6.38 10.99
C LYS A 16 -6.21 5.39 10.09
N GLY A 17 -7.23 4.71 10.64
CA GLY A 17 -8.16 3.90 9.84
C GLY A 17 -9.06 4.77 8.95
N GLY A 18 -9.59 4.21 7.86
CA GLY A 18 -10.56 4.87 6.98
C GLY A 18 -10.00 5.92 6.03
N VAL A 19 -8.68 6.10 5.92
CA VAL A 19 -8.06 7.05 4.98
C VAL A 19 -7.99 6.56 3.52
N GLY A 20 -8.45 5.34 3.25
CA GLY A 20 -8.53 4.75 1.90
C GLY A 20 -7.31 3.93 1.46
N LYS A 21 -6.49 3.43 2.40
CA LYS A 21 -5.30 2.60 2.08
C LYS A 21 -5.60 1.43 1.15
N THR A 22 -6.52 0.57 1.55
CA THR A 22 -6.90 -0.65 0.82
C THR A 22 -7.38 -0.34 -0.60
N LEU A 23 -8.21 0.70 -0.75
CA LEU A 23 -8.65 1.16 -2.06
C LEU A 23 -7.47 1.62 -2.93
N ILE A 24 -6.54 2.39 -2.34
CA ILE A 24 -5.35 2.87 -3.04
C ILE A 24 -4.45 1.69 -3.42
N ALA A 25 -4.18 0.77 -2.48
CA ALA A 25 -3.35 -0.40 -2.73
C ALA A 25 -3.90 -1.27 -3.88
N ALA A 26 -5.20 -1.60 -3.86
CA ALA A 26 -5.84 -2.40 -4.90
C ALA A 26 -5.83 -1.71 -6.27
N ASN A 27 -6.16 -0.41 -6.31
CA ASN A 27 -6.18 0.33 -7.58
C ASN A 27 -4.77 0.62 -8.14
N VAL A 28 -3.75 0.84 -7.28
CA VAL A 28 -2.35 0.95 -7.72
C VAL A 28 -1.85 -0.40 -8.25
N ALA A 29 -2.20 -1.53 -7.59
CA ALA A 29 -1.85 -2.86 -8.08
C ALA A 29 -2.46 -3.13 -9.46
N ALA A 30 -3.72 -2.76 -9.68
CA ALA A 30 -4.39 -2.87 -10.97
C ALA A 30 -3.73 -1.96 -12.04
N ALA A 31 -3.39 -0.72 -11.69
CA ALA A 31 -2.71 0.21 -12.58
C ALA A 31 -1.31 -0.29 -12.99
N LEU A 32 -0.54 -0.87 -12.07
CA LEU A 32 0.74 -1.51 -12.37
C LEU A 32 0.57 -2.72 -13.28
N SER A 33 -0.41 -3.58 -12.99
CA SER A 33 -0.71 -4.76 -13.83
C SER A 33 -1.12 -4.37 -15.25
N SER A 34 -1.97 -3.34 -15.39
CA SER A 34 -2.38 -2.84 -16.72
C SER A 34 -1.21 -2.29 -17.53
N ALA A 35 -0.15 -1.84 -16.86
CA ALA A 35 1.10 -1.41 -17.46
C ALA A 35 2.07 -2.58 -17.74
N GLY A 36 1.66 -3.84 -17.53
CA GLY A 36 2.47 -5.03 -17.81
C GLY A 36 3.42 -5.45 -16.68
N VAL A 37 3.33 -4.83 -15.50
CA VAL A 37 4.10 -5.23 -14.31
C VAL A 37 3.43 -6.43 -13.66
N ARG A 38 4.15 -7.53 -13.49
CA ARG A 38 3.65 -8.68 -12.72
C ARG A 38 3.51 -8.27 -11.27
N THR A 39 2.28 -8.12 -10.81
CA THR A 39 1.98 -7.50 -9.52
C THR A 39 1.23 -8.45 -8.60
N ALA A 40 1.67 -8.54 -7.35
CA ALA A 40 0.92 -9.16 -6.25
C ALA A 40 0.48 -8.09 -5.25
N LEU A 41 -0.75 -8.22 -4.76
CA LEU A 41 -1.25 -7.50 -3.59
C LEU A 41 -1.38 -8.49 -2.44
N PHE A 42 -0.71 -8.20 -1.34
CA PHE A 42 -0.77 -8.98 -0.11
C PHE A 42 -1.64 -8.21 0.88
N ASP A 43 -2.80 -8.75 1.23
CA ASP A 43 -3.60 -8.21 2.33
C ASP A 43 -2.88 -8.51 3.65
N ALA A 44 -2.23 -7.50 4.20
CA ALA A 44 -1.44 -7.56 5.42
C ALA A 44 -2.19 -6.96 6.63
N ASP A 45 -3.49 -6.64 6.50
CA ASP A 45 -4.35 -6.33 7.64
C ASP A 45 -4.84 -7.63 8.29
N LEU A 46 -3.94 -8.27 9.04
CA LEU A 46 -4.16 -9.60 9.63
C LEU A 46 -5.25 -9.63 10.71
N GLY A 47 -5.80 -8.48 11.07
CA GLY A 47 -6.92 -8.36 12.02
C GLY A 47 -8.26 -8.17 11.32
N LEU A 48 -8.30 -7.31 10.33
CA LEU A 48 -9.51 -6.89 9.63
C LEU A 48 -9.28 -6.91 8.11
N ALA A 49 -9.10 -8.11 7.53
CA ALA A 49 -8.98 -8.30 6.09
C ALA A 49 -10.15 -7.64 5.35
N ASN A 50 -9.83 -6.84 4.33
CA ASN A 50 -10.83 -6.05 3.61
C ASN A 50 -10.64 -6.01 2.09
N VAL A 51 -9.50 -6.49 1.56
CA VAL A 51 -9.23 -6.42 0.11
C VAL A 51 -10.22 -7.26 -0.67
N ASP A 52 -10.49 -8.48 -0.22
CA ASP A 52 -11.46 -9.40 -0.82
C ASP A 52 -12.88 -8.81 -0.80
N VAL A 53 -13.28 -8.20 0.32
CA VAL A 53 -14.59 -7.54 0.46
C VAL A 53 -14.75 -6.38 -0.53
N ILE A 54 -13.73 -5.52 -0.65
CA ILE A 54 -13.76 -4.37 -1.57
C ILE A 54 -13.84 -4.83 -3.03
N LEU A 55 -13.27 -5.99 -3.35
CA LEU A 55 -13.24 -6.55 -4.70
C LEU A 55 -14.38 -7.53 -4.97
N GLY A 56 -15.27 -7.79 -4.00
CA GLY A 56 -16.37 -8.75 -4.15
C GLY A 56 -15.88 -10.20 -4.33
N LEU A 57 -14.70 -10.52 -3.80
CA LEU A 57 -14.10 -11.84 -3.87
C LEU A 57 -14.50 -12.67 -2.64
N ASN A 58 -14.55 -14.00 -2.81
CA ASN A 58 -14.81 -14.95 -1.73
C ASN A 58 -13.73 -16.03 -1.71
N PRO A 59 -12.59 -15.78 -1.05
CA PRO A 59 -11.47 -16.71 -0.97
C PRO A 59 -11.89 -18.05 -0.32
N ALA A 60 -11.59 -19.17 -0.99
CA ALA A 60 -11.78 -20.51 -0.40
C ALA A 60 -10.62 -20.86 0.57
N LEU A 61 -9.42 -20.33 0.31
CA LEU A 61 -8.22 -20.50 1.11
C LEU A 61 -7.62 -19.12 1.38
N THR A 62 -7.00 -18.98 2.54
CA THR A 62 -6.48 -17.69 3.00
C THR A 62 -5.10 -17.87 3.62
N LEU A 63 -4.45 -16.77 3.98
CA LEU A 63 -3.14 -16.77 4.61
C LEU A 63 -3.02 -17.70 5.84
N PRO A 64 -4.02 -17.80 6.76
CA PRO A 64 -4.01 -18.80 7.83
C PRO A 64 -3.81 -20.23 7.35
N ASP A 65 -4.47 -20.62 6.26
CA ASP A 65 -4.37 -21.99 5.74
C ASP A 65 -2.96 -22.26 5.20
N LEU A 66 -2.39 -21.28 4.52
CA LEU A 66 -1.01 -21.33 4.03
C LEU A 66 0.00 -21.42 5.19
N LEU A 67 -0.14 -20.57 6.22
CA LEU A 67 0.78 -20.54 7.36
C LEU A 67 0.71 -21.82 8.22
N ARG A 68 -0.44 -22.52 8.20
CA ARG A 68 -0.60 -23.85 8.84
C ARG A 68 -0.12 -25.01 7.96
N GLY A 69 0.30 -24.74 6.73
CA GLY A 69 0.71 -25.79 5.77
C GLY A 69 -0.43 -26.61 5.18
N HIS A 70 -1.67 -26.12 5.26
CA HIS A 70 -2.85 -26.79 4.71
C HIS A 70 -2.95 -26.64 3.18
N CYS A 71 -2.24 -25.69 2.60
CA CYS A 71 -2.22 -25.42 1.17
C CYS A 71 -0.89 -24.79 0.74
N THR A 72 -0.67 -24.70 -0.56
CA THR A 72 0.48 -24.03 -1.18
C THR A 72 0.15 -22.59 -1.53
N LEU A 73 1.18 -21.77 -1.80
CA LEU A 73 0.99 -20.39 -2.27
C LEU A 73 0.16 -20.35 -3.57
N ASP A 74 0.37 -21.28 -4.51
CA ASP A 74 -0.40 -21.34 -5.76
C ASP A 74 -1.90 -21.58 -5.55
N GLN A 75 -2.26 -22.28 -4.48
CA GLN A 75 -3.67 -22.55 -4.13
C GLN A 75 -4.33 -21.37 -3.42
N VAL A 76 -3.56 -20.54 -2.72
CA VAL A 76 -4.06 -19.34 -2.01
C VAL A 76 -4.19 -18.15 -2.94
N LEU A 77 -3.29 -18.02 -3.93
CA LEU A 77 -3.31 -16.89 -4.87
C LEU A 77 -4.61 -16.84 -5.65
N ILE A 78 -5.23 -15.67 -5.67
CA ILE A 78 -6.45 -15.39 -6.41
C ILE A 78 -6.15 -14.36 -7.50
N ARG A 79 -6.51 -14.67 -8.74
CA ARG A 79 -6.47 -13.67 -9.80
C ARG A 79 -7.57 -12.65 -9.58
N ALA A 80 -7.19 -11.45 -9.19
CA ALA A 80 -8.12 -10.36 -8.92
C ALA A 80 -8.53 -9.61 -10.20
N PRO A 81 -9.67 -8.89 -10.18
CA PRO A 81 -9.97 -7.87 -11.19
C PRO A 81 -8.78 -6.91 -11.32
N GLY A 82 -8.60 -6.29 -12.48
CA GLY A 82 -7.42 -5.44 -12.74
C GLY A 82 -6.13 -6.19 -13.02
N GLY A 83 -6.16 -7.53 -13.01
CA GLY A 83 -5.06 -8.36 -13.51
C GLY A 83 -3.84 -8.49 -12.59
N PHE A 84 -3.96 -8.27 -11.31
CA PHE A 84 -2.96 -8.63 -10.30
C PHE A 84 -3.36 -9.91 -9.54
N ASP A 85 -2.43 -10.51 -8.81
CA ASP A 85 -2.72 -11.65 -7.95
C ASP A 85 -2.84 -11.18 -6.49
N LEU A 86 -3.88 -11.66 -5.78
CA LEU A 86 -4.15 -11.34 -4.39
C LEU A 86 -3.73 -12.50 -3.48
N VAL A 87 -2.99 -12.20 -2.41
CA VAL A 87 -2.85 -13.06 -1.24
C VAL A 87 -3.85 -12.59 -0.19
N PRO A 88 -4.98 -13.29 0.00
CA PRO A 88 -6.02 -12.86 0.94
C PRO A 88 -5.61 -13.16 2.38
N ALA A 89 -5.75 -12.17 3.27
CA ALA A 89 -5.40 -12.35 4.68
C ALA A 89 -6.30 -13.36 5.39
N GLY A 90 -7.59 -13.34 5.10
CA GLY A 90 -8.59 -14.03 5.94
C GLY A 90 -8.78 -13.32 7.29
N SER A 91 -9.92 -13.51 7.91
CA SER A 91 -10.25 -12.88 9.20
C SER A 91 -9.62 -13.64 10.38
N GLY A 92 -9.18 -12.89 11.41
CA GLY A 92 -8.89 -13.46 12.75
C GLY A 92 -7.51 -14.08 12.96
N ILE A 93 -6.51 -13.81 12.12
CA ILE A 93 -5.14 -14.36 12.33
C ILE A 93 -4.52 -13.82 13.62
N LEU A 94 -4.76 -12.55 13.95
CA LEU A 94 -4.13 -11.85 15.07
C LEU A 94 -5.14 -11.19 16.02
N GLU A 95 -6.39 -11.64 16.08
CA GLU A 95 -7.30 -11.14 17.12
C GLU A 95 -6.73 -11.45 18.51
N GLY A 96 -6.12 -10.42 19.13
CA GLY A 96 -5.57 -10.48 20.48
C GLY A 96 -4.22 -11.21 20.64
N THR A 97 -3.52 -11.58 19.56
CA THR A 97 -2.22 -12.27 19.64
C THR A 97 -1.08 -11.41 19.08
N HIS A 98 0.10 -11.53 19.71
CA HIS A 98 1.34 -10.93 19.19
C HIS A 98 1.89 -11.73 18.01
N MET A 99 2.63 -11.07 17.13
CA MET A 99 3.38 -11.74 16.07
C MET A 99 4.46 -12.64 16.69
N THR A 100 4.32 -13.97 16.55
CA THR A 100 5.34 -14.90 17.01
C THR A 100 6.55 -14.94 16.06
N ALA A 101 7.71 -15.38 16.57
CA ALA A 101 8.91 -15.54 15.74
C ALA A 101 8.67 -16.52 14.57
N ALA A 102 8.00 -17.64 14.83
CA ALA A 102 7.67 -18.62 13.79
C ALA A 102 6.76 -18.03 12.71
N MET A 103 5.77 -17.22 13.09
CA MET A 103 4.92 -16.52 12.13
C MET A 103 5.70 -15.52 11.29
N ALA A 104 6.62 -14.76 11.90
CA ALA A 104 7.48 -13.84 11.18
C ALA A 104 8.39 -14.57 10.18
N GLU A 105 8.97 -15.71 10.55
CA GLU A 105 9.80 -16.55 9.68
C GLU A 105 8.99 -17.08 8.48
N ASN A 106 7.78 -17.58 8.72
CA ASN A 106 6.88 -18.04 7.65
C ASN A 106 6.51 -16.92 6.69
N LEU A 107 6.21 -15.71 7.20
CA LEU A 107 5.92 -14.53 6.38
C LEU A 107 7.15 -14.10 5.56
N VAL A 108 8.36 -14.14 6.12
CA VAL A 108 9.59 -13.86 5.39
C VAL A 108 9.80 -14.87 4.24
N SER A 109 9.56 -16.16 4.48
CA SER A 109 9.64 -17.18 3.43
C SER A 109 8.64 -16.91 2.32
N LEU A 110 7.39 -16.64 2.67
CA LEU A 110 6.33 -16.31 1.72
C LEU A 110 6.67 -15.06 0.87
N ILE A 111 7.19 -14.00 1.51
CA ILE A 111 7.60 -12.79 0.80
C ILE A 111 8.73 -13.10 -0.20
N ARG A 112 9.68 -13.97 0.15
CA ARG A 112 10.73 -14.41 -0.77
C ARG A 112 10.19 -15.17 -1.97
N ASP A 113 9.17 -16.01 -1.77
CA ASP A 113 8.51 -16.72 -2.87
C ASP A 113 7.80 -15.75 -3.81
N LEU A 114 7.15 -14.72 -3.27
CA LEU A 114 6.55 -13.65 -4.06
C LEU A 114 7.60 -12.83 -4.83
N ASP A 115 8.75 -12.54 -4.22
CA ASP A 115 9.85 -11.81 -4.87
C ASP A 115 10.33 -12.48 -6.16
N GLN A 116 10.32 -13.81 -6.22
CA GLN A 116 10.76 -14.57 -7.40
C GLN A 116 9.71 -14.56 -8.53
N ARG A 117 8.44 -14.42 -8.19
CA ARG A 117 7.31 -14.56 -9.12
C ARG A 117 6.87 -13.22 -9.73
N TYR A 118 7.00 -12.13 -8.98
CA TYR A 118 6.45 -10.82 -9.32
C TYR A 118 7.56 -9.78 -9.55
N ASP A 119 7.20 -8.68 -10.21
CA ASP A 119 8.05 -7.51 -10.37
C ASP A 119 7.73 -6.46 -9.30
N ALA A 120 6.48 -6.45 -8.80
CA ALA A 120 6.01 -5.59 -7.72
C ALA A 120 5.16 -6.37 -6.71
N VAL A 121 5.39 -6.16 -5.42
CA VAL A 121 4.57 -6.69 -4.33
C VAL A 121 4.12 -5.53 -3.46
N LEU A 122 2.80 -5.33 -3.34
CA LEU A 122 2.21 -4.33 -2.46
C LEU A 122 1.69 -5.02 -1.20
N PHE A 123 2.02 -4.49 -0.03
CA PHE A 123 1.45 -4.88 1.25
C PHE A 123 0.39 -3.86 1.66
N ASP A 124 -0.90 -4.24 1.68
CA ASP A 124 -1.94 -3.42 2.30
C ASP A 124 -1.95 -3.66 3.79
N VAL A 125 -1.34 -2.76 4.55
CA VAL A 125 -1.08 -2.96 5.97
C VAL A 125 -2.15 -2.25 6.80
N GLY A 126 -2.54 -2.83 7.94
CA GLY A 126 -3.47 -2.20 8.87
C GLY A 126 -3.05 -0.81 9.33
N ALA A 127 -3.94 -0.07 9.97
CA ALA A 127 -3.64 1.27 10.47
C ALA A 127 -2.83 1.23 11.78
N GLY A 128 -2.10 2.31 12.05
CA GLY A 128 -1.39 2.52 13.32
C GLY A 128 0.07 2.10 13.31
N ILE A 129 0.57 1.60 14.44
CA ILE A 129 2.00 1.32 14.71
C ILE A 129 2.23 -0.04 15.37
N GLY A 130 1.30 -0.98 15.17
CA GLY A 130 1.42 -2.35 15.71
C GLY A 130 2.59 -3.14 15.14
N GLU A 131 2.87 -4.30 15.71
CA GLU A 131 3.99 -5.17 15.32
C GLU A 131 3.94 -5.56 13.85
N VAL A 132 2.74 -5.86 13.33
CA VAL A 132 2.50 -6.20 11.92
C VAL A 132 2.87 -5.03 11.00
N VAL A 133 2.44 -3.81 11.37
CA VAL A 133 2.75 -2.59 10.60
C VAL A 133 4.25 -2.39 10.51
N VAL A 134 4.95 -2.53 11.63
CA VAL A 134 6.42 -2.41 11.70
C VAL A 134 7.11 -3.50 10.88
N PHE A 135 6.62 -4.74 10.96
CA PHE A 135 7.17 -5.85 10.20
C PHE A 135 7.11 -5.57 8.69
N PHE A 136 5.95 -5.29 8.14
CA PHE A 136 5.81 -5.02 6.71
C PHE A 136 6.50 -3.73 6.26
N ALA A 137 6.50 -2.67 7.10
CA ALA A 137 7.25 -1.45 6.82
C ALA A 137 8.76 -1.71 6.68
N ARG A 138 9.33 -2.64 7.48
CA ARG A 138 10.73 -3.02 7.41
C ARG A 138 11.06 -3.98 6.27
N MET A 139 10.07 -4.73 5.78
CA MET A 139 10.22 -5.64 4.64
C MET A 139 10.11 -4.91 3.30
N ALA A 140 9.54 -3.71 3.28
CA ALA A 140 9.34 -2.93 2.07
C ALA A 140 10.59 -2.14 1.65
N ASP A 141 10.75 -1.95 0.35
CA ASP A 141 11.75 -1.06 -0.26
C ASP A 141 11.24 0.39 -0.27
N THR A 142 9.90 0.56 -0.37
CA THR A 142 9.24 1.87 -0.35
C THR A 142 8.06 1.84 0.61
N VAL A 143 8.03 2.78 1.55
CA VAL A 143 6.90 2.97 2.48
C VAL A 143 6.00 4.07 1.93
N LEU A 144 4.78 3.71 1.52
CA LEU A 144 3.74 4.61 1.06
C LEU A 144 2.86 5.00 2.25
N LEU A 145 2.97 6.25 2.71
CA LEU A 145 2.18 6.75 3.83
C LEU A 145 0.96 7.51 3.31
N VAL A 146 -0.22 6.96 3.53
CA VAL A 146 -1.48 7.57 3.12
C VAL A 146 -2.02 8.48 4.22
N VAL A 147 -2.33 9.72 3.85
CA VAL A 147 -2.93 10.73 4.74
C VAL A 147 -4.12 11.41 4.06
N THR A 148 -5.00 12.01 4.87
CA THR A 148 -6.07 12.91 4.41
C THR A 148 -5.84 14.31 4.98
N PRO A 149 -6.53 15.35 4.47
CA PRO A 149 -6.47 16.72 5.02
C PRO A 149 -6.94 16.86 6.47
N GLU A 150 -7.56 15.83 7.04
CA GLU A 150 -8.04 15.85 8.41
C GLU A 150 -6.91 16.05 9.42
N PRO A 151 -7.05 16.94 10.40
CA PRO A 151 -6.02 17.19 11.41
C PRO A 151 -5.59 15.94 12.18
N THR A 152 -6.54 15.05 12.50
CA THR A 152 -6.27 13.78 13.18
C THR A 152 -5.40 12.85 12.32
N SER A 153 -5.66 12.76 11.02
CA SER A 153 -4.85 11.96 10.08
C SER A 153 -3.40 12.43 10.05
N LEU A 154 -3.15 13.74 10.09
CA LEU A 154 -1.80 14.31 10.11
C LEU A 154 -1.07 14.04 11.41
N THR A 155 -1.78 14.13 12.55
CA THR A 155 -1.23 13.82 13.87
C THR A 155 -0.81 12.35 13.95
N ASP A 156 -1.67 11.44 13.51
CA ASP A 156 -1.43 10.02 13.52
C ASP A 156 -0.31 9.62 12.53
N ALA A 157 -0.25 10.27 11.36
CA ALA A 157 0.84 10.10 10.41
C ALA A 157 2.19 10.52 11.02
N TYR A 158 2.24 11.68 11.71
CA TYR A 158 3.44 12.09 12.43
C TYR A 158 3.85 11.08 13.50
N ALA A 159 2.90 10.56 14.29
CA ALA A 159 3.17 9.54 15.31
C ALA A 159 3.75 8.27 14.67
N THR A 160 3.19 7.83 13.53
CA THR A 160 3.69 6.68 12.76
C THR A 160 5.13 6.91 12.28
N ILE A 161 5.39 8.03 11.60
CA ILE A 161 6.74 8.41 11.16
C ILE A 161 7.71 8.43 12.34
N LYS A 162 7.33 9.06 13.45
CA LYS A 162 8.17 9.16 14.66
C LYS A 162 8.58 7.79 15.18
N VAL A 163 7.62 6.87 15.35
CA VAL A 163 7.91 5.52 15.86
C VAL A 163 8.79 4.75 14.88
N LEU A 164 8.45 4.72 13.60
CA LEU A 164 9.22 4.02 12.57
C LEU A 164 10.65 4.58 12.46
N ALA A 165 10.80 5.91 12.52
CA ALA A 165 12.10 6.55 12.44
C ALA A 165 12.95 6.40 13.70
N GLN A 166 12.37 6.56 14.90
CA GLN A 166 13.13 6.56 16.15
C GLN A 166 13.46 5.17 16.66
N ARG A 167 12.53 4.21 16.52
CA ARG A 167 12.69 2.86 17.05
C ARG A 167 13.26 1.87 16.03
N TYR A 168 12.96 2.07 14.75
CA TYR A 168 13.26 1.10 13.69
C TYR A 168 14.19 1.62 12.59
N GLY A 169 14.57 2.91 12.65
CA GLY A 169 15.55 3.49 11.72
C GLY A 169 15.02 3.79 10.33
N LEU A 170 13.71 3.62 10.08
CA LEU A 170 13.09 3.94 8.79
C LEU A 170 13.02 5.45 8.62
N ARG A 171 13.61 5.97 7.54
CA ARG A 171 13.80 7.41 7.35
C ARG A 171 13.20 7.95 6.05
N ASP A 172 12.88 7.07 5.12
CA ASP A 172 12.38 7.43 3.80
C ASP A 172 10.90 7.04 3.69
N PHE A 173 10.04 8.03 3.40
CA PHE A 173 8.61 7.85 3.27
C PHE A 173 8.10 8.55 2.02
N SER A 174 7.27 7.86 1.26
CA SER A 174 6.54 8.38 0.11
C SER A 174 5.11 8.72 0.52
N LEU A 175 4.75 9.99 0.51
CA LEU A 175 3.45 10.47 0.98
C LEU A 175 2.42 10.43 -0.15
N ILE A 176 1.26 9.84 0.11
CA ILE A 176 0.08 9.94 -0.74
C ILE A 176 -0.99 10.73 0.03
N VAL A 177 -1.40 11.87 -0.51
CA VAL A 177 -2.49 12.66 0.05
C VAL A 177 -3.78 12.26 -0.64
N ASN A 178 -4.65 11.57 0.09
CA ASN A 178 -5.98 11.16 -0.39
C ASN A 178 -7.06 12.15 0.05
N GLN A 179 -8.15 12.21 -0.69
CA GLN A 179 -9.29 13.12 -0.41
C GLN A 179 -8.85 14.58 -0.31
N ALA A 180 -7.94 14.99 -1.18
CA ALA A 180 -7.31 16.33 -1.14
C ALA A 180 -8.24 17.48 -1.58
N GLY A 181 -9.56 17.26 -1.57
CA GLY A 181 -10.54 18.18 -2.12
C GLY A 181 -10.63 18.07 -3.65
N SER A 182 -11.61 18.76 -4.24
CA SER A 182 -11.87 18.71 -5.69
C SER A 182 -11.36 19.94 -6.44
N THR A 183 -11.15 21.07 -5.77
CA THR A 183 -10.86 22.35 -6.42
C THR A 183 -9.35 22.59 -6.61
N ARG A 184 -8.53 22.31 -5.60
CA ARG A 184 -7.07 22.55 -5.60
C ARG A 184 -6.32 21.43 -4.90
N PRO A 185 -6.45 20.18 -5.37
CA PRO A 185 -5.88 19.03 -4.67
C PRO A 185 -4.35 19.10 -4.55
N GLU A 186 -3.65 19.59 -5.57
CA GLU A 186 -2.19 19.70 -5.56
C GLU A 186 -1.70 20.73 -4.52
N GLN A 187 -2.38 21.86 -4.40
CA GLN A 187 -2.05 22.86 -3.38
C GLN A 187 -2.28 22.31 -1.97
N THR A 188 -3.42 21.64 -1.74
CA THR A 188 -3.72 20.98 -0.46
C THR A 188 -2.65 19.96 -0.11
N ALA A 189 -2.24 19.13 -1.07
CA ALA A 189 -1.21 18.13 -0.85
C ALA A 189 0.16 18.74 -0.54
N ALA A 190 0.55 19.83 -1.25
CA ALA A 190 1.80 20.54 -0.99
C ALA A 190 1.84 21.16 0.42
N GLU A 191 0.72 21.74 0.88
CA GLU A 191 0.60 22.30 2.24
C GLU A 191 0.71 21.20 3.30
N ILE A 192 0.05 20.06 3.11
CA ILE A 192 0.12 18.91 4.00
C ILE A 192 1.55 18.36 4.09
N ALA A 193 2.17 18.13 2.94
CA ALA A 193 3.56 17.64 2.88
C ALA A 193 4.51 18.65 3.55
N GLY A 194 4.32 19.94 3.33
CA GLY A 194 5.10 21.01 3.98
C GLY A 194 4.95 21.00 5.51
N ARG A 195 3.74 20.86 6.02
CA ARG A 195 3.48 20.77 7.48
C ARG A 195 4.15 19.53 8.09
N LEU A 196 3.99 18.36 7.49
CA LEU A 196 4.61 17.13 7.97
C LEU A 196 6.15 17.21 7.92
N ARG A 197 6.74 17.74 6.84
CA ARG A 197 8.19 17.97 6.74
C ARG A 197 8.67 18.93 7.83
N GLY A 198 7.97 20.03 8.07
CA GLY A 198 8.30 21.00 9.11
C GLY A 198 8.34 20.40 10.50
N VAL A 199 7.31 19.60 10.85
CA VAL A 199 7.22 18.93 12.16
C VAL A 199 8.28 17.83 12.29
N THR A 200 8.47 17.00 11.26
CA THR A 200 9.49 15.93 11.28
C THR A 200 10.90 16.48 11.37
N SER A 201 11.23 17.55 10.62
CA SER A 201 12.54 18.22 10.69
C SER A 201 12.80 18.80 12.09
N ARG A 202 11.78 19.46 12.68
CA ARG A 202 11.93 20.09 13.99
C ARG A 202 12.15 19.09 15.12
N PHE A 203 11.44 17.96 15.11
CA PHE A 203 11.41 17.05 16.26
C PHE A 203 12.19 15.75 16.06
N LEU A 204 12.50 15.33 14.82
CA LEU A 204 13.18 14.07 14.55
C LEU A 204 14.63 14.23 14.08
N ALA A 205 15.05 15.43 13.65
CA ALA A 205 16.44 15.72 13.28
C ALA A 205 17.28 16.23 14.46
N ALA A 206 16.69 16.49 15.63
CA ALA A 206 17.42 16.96 16.81
C ALA A 206 18.45 15.93 17.30
N GLY A 207 19.62 16.41 17.77
CA GLY A 207 20.67 15.59 18.33
C GLY A 207 21.56 14.86 17.32
N GLY A 208 21.74 15.40 16.10
CA GLY A 208 22.66 14.83 15.09
C GLY A 208 22.12 13.58 14.39
N ARG A 209 20.84 13.29 14.50
CA ARG A 209 20.20 12.14 13.83
C ARG A 209 20.01 12.42 12.34
N THR A 210 20.10 11.39 11.51
CA THR A 210 19.78 11.47 10.07
C THR A 210 18.36 12.02 9.89
N PRO A 211 18.15 13.05 9.05
CA PRO A 211 16.82 13.59 8.78
C PRO A 211 15.87 12.56 8.20
N VAL A 212 14.58 12.72 8.49
CA VAL A 212 13.52 11.97 7.81
C VAL A 212 13.28 12.61 6.45
N ARG A 213 13.31 11.80 5.40
CA ARG A 213 12.94 12.20 4.06
C ARG A 213 11.46 11.88 3.83
N LEU A 214 10.70 12.89 3.41
CA LEU A 214 9.28 12.76 3.14
C LEU A 214 9.01 13.32 1.74
N GLU A 215 8.80 12.45 0.77
CA GLU A 215 8.53 12.83 -0.62
C GLU A 215 7.03 12.72 -0.92
N LEU A 216 6.47 13.66 -1.67
CA LEU A 216 5.09 13.59 -2.13
C LEU A 216 5.05 12.69 -3.38
N ALA A 217 4.57 11.45 -3.20
CA ALA A 217 4.41 10.49 -4.28
C ALA A 217 3.16 10.74 -5.14
N GLY A 218 2.14 11.36 -4.54
CA GLY A 218 0.95 11.70 -5.30
C GLY A 218 -0.18 12.29 -4.48
N VAL A 219 -1.19 12.75 -5.21
CA VAL A 219 -2.41 13.34 -4.67
C VAL A 219 -3.63 12.74 -5.36
N ILE A 220 -4.63 12.35 -4.56
CA ILE A 220 -5.90 11.82 -5.05
C ILE A 220 -6.99 12.81 -4.61
N PRO A 221 -7.71 13.43 -5.54
CA PRO A 221 -8.78 14.35 -5.21
C PRO A 221 -9.98 13.63 -4.58
N THR A 222 -10.82 14.38 -3.87
CA THR A 222 -12.15 13.90 -3.50
C THR A 222 -12.99 13.73 -4.76
N ASP A 223 -13.47 12.51 -5.02
CA ASP A 223 -14.15 12.13 -6.24
C ASP A 223 -15.35 11.23 -5.93
N PRO A 224 -16.57 11.61 -6.35
CA PRO A 224 -17.76 10.76 -6.16
C PRO A 224 -17.67 9.40 -6.87
N ALA A 225 -16.84 9.26 -7.90
CA ALA A 225 -16.60 7.99 -8.59
C ALA A 225 -16.07 6.92 -7.64
N VAL A 226 -15.25 7.32 -6.64
CA VAL A 226 -14.71 6.43 -5.60
C VAL A 226 -15.84 5.74 -4.82
N LEU A 227 -16.81 6.51 -4.32
CA LEU A 227 -17.94 5.95 -3.56
C LEU A 227 -18.82 5.03 -4.41
N ARG A 228 -19.02 5.38 -5.70
CA ARG A 228 -19.77 4.51 -6.62
C ARG A 228 -19.06 3.18 -6.87
N ALA A 229 -17.75 3.21 -7.09
CA ALA A 229 -16.95 2.00 -7.31
C ALA A 229 -16.95 1.09 -6.08
N VAL A 230 -16.73 1.66 -4.88
CA VAL A 230 -16.78 0.93 -3.60
C VAL A 230 -18.17 0.30 -3.37
N GLY A 231 -19.25 1.06 -3.59
CA GLY A 231 -20.61 0.55 -3.43
C GLY A 231 -20.97 -0.58 -4.40
N ARG A 232 -20.23 -0.73 -5.50
CA ARG A 232 -20.37 -1.81 -6.48
C ARG A 232 -19.33 -2.93 -6.30
N GLN A 233 -18.44 -2.82 -5.32
CA GLN A 233 -17.31 -3.73 -5.11
C GLN A 233 -16.44 -3.87 -6.37
N GLN A 234 -16.12 -2.75 -7.00
CA GLN A 234 -15.34 -2.67 -8.23
C GLN A 234 -14.08 -1.80 -8.03
N LEU A 235 -13.03 -2.13 -8.76
CA LEU A 235 -11.87 -1.25 -8.87
C LEU A 235 -12.28 0.06 -9.55
N LEU A 236 -11.87 1.19 -8.96
CA LEU A 236 -12.14 2.50 -9.53
C LEU A 236 -11.53 2.66 -10.93
N VAL A 237 -10.32 2.13 -11.13
CA VAL A 237 -9.59 2.22 -12.41
C VAL A 237 -10.30 1.50 -13.56
N GLU A 238 -11.16 0.52 -13.25
CA GLU A 238 -11.99 -0.19 -14.23
C GLU A 238 -13.40 0.43 -14.33
N ALA A 239 -13.99 0.80 -13.19
CA ALA A 239 -15.36 1.29 -13.12
C ALA A 239 -15.52 2.70 -13.72
N ASP A 240 -14.51 3.55 -13.59
CA ASP A 240 -14.53 4.93 -14.11
C ASP A 240 -13.09 5.35 -14.53
N PRO A 241 -12.61 4.91 -15.70
CA PRO A 241 -11.24 5.16 -16.17
C PRO A 241 -10.91 6.65 -16.32
N GLU A 242 -11.92 7.48 -16.61
CA GLU A 242 -11.74 8.91 -16.83
C GLU A 242 -11.87 9.76 -15.57
N ALA A 243 -12.20 9.16 -14.43
CA ALA A 243 -12.35 9.90 -13.19
C ALA A 243 -11.03 10.60 -12.77
N PRO A 244 -11.10 11.81 -12.20
CA PRO A 244 -9.91 12.51 -11.68
C PRO A 244 -9.08 11.66 -10.72
N ALA A 245 -9.73 10.91 -9.84
CA ALA A 245 -9.06 10.01 -8.90
C ALA A 245 -8.36 8.85 -9.63
N THR A 246 -8.97 8.28 -10.68
CA THR A 246 -8.35 7.24 -11.52
C THR A 246 -7.07 7.74 -12.17
N ARG A 247 -7.12 8.91 -12.82
CA ARG A 247 -5.92 9.52 -13.43
C ARG A 247 -4.81 9.77 -12.41
N SER A 248 -5.16 10.13 -11.19
CA SER A 248 -4.19 10.29 -10.11
C SER A 248 -3.54 8.96 -9.71
N ILE A 249 -4.32 7.88 -9.63
CA ILE A 249 -3.81 6.53 -9.33
C ILE A 249 -2.82 6.07 -10.41
N PHE A 250 -3.14 6.25 -11.70
CA PHE A 250 -2.21 5.91 -12.78
C PHE A 250 -0.91 6.72 -12.71
N ARG A 251 -0.98 8.02 -12.38
CA ARG A 251 0.21 8.86 -12.17
C ARG A 251 1.06 8.35 -11.01
N ILE A 252 0.43 7.97 -9.89
CA ILE A 252 1.12 7.38 -8.74
C ILE A 252 1.80 6.09 -9.14
N ALA A 253 1.10 5.14 -9.77
CA ALA A 253 1.66 3.88 -10.22
C ALA A 253 2.87 4.07 -11.15
N GLY A 254 2.78 4.98 -12.12
CA GLY A 254 3.88 5.30 -13.03
C GLY A 254 5.10 5.93 -12.34
N ALA A 255 4.88 6.73 -11.28
CA ALA A 255 5.97 7.32 -10.50
C ALA A 255 6.64 6.27 -9.58
N LEU A 256 5.88 5.34 -9.03
CA LEU A 256 6.38 4.28 -8.16
C LEU A 256 7.20 3.23 -8.91
N HIS A 257 6.81 2.90 -10.11
CA HIS A 257 7.48 1.90 -10.93
C HIS A 257 7.72 2.47 -12.33
N PRO A 258 8.81 3.25 -12.53
CA PRO A 258 9.13 3.83 -13.81
C PRO A 258 9.35 2.72 -14.84
N MET A 259 8.38 2.55 -15.72
CA MET A 259 8.46 1.61 -16.83
C MET A 259 9.23 2.23 -17.99
N ALA A 260 9.98 1.42 -18.74
CA ALA A 260 10.35 1.83 -20.09
C ALA A 260 9.05 2.21 -20.85
N PRO A 261 9.06 3.29 -21.66
CA PRO A 261 7.85 3.78 -22.31
C PRO A 261 7.17 2.62 -23.05
N ALA A 262 5.91 2.35 -22.70
CA ALA A 262 5.09 1.36 -23.38
C ALA A 262 5.04 1.74 -24.86
N ALA A 263 5.37 0.80 -25.73
CA ALA A 263 5.17 0.98 -27.17
C ALA A 263 3.69 1.35 -27.40
N PRO A 264 3.39 2.31 -28.27
CA PRO A 264 2.01 2.76 -28.48
C PRO A 264 1.17 1.56 -28.93
N VAL A 265 0.10 1.28 -28.18
CA VAL A 265 -0.91 0.30 -28.56
C VAL A 265 -1.56 0.84 -29.86
N LEU A 266 -1.16 0.30 -30.99
CA LEU A 266 -1.87 0.52 -32.24
C LEU A 266 -3.25 -0.13 -32.09
N LEU A 267 -4.25 0.71 -31.82
CA LEU A 267 -5.65 0.33 -31.97
C LEU A 267 -5.88 -0.10 -33.43
N ARG A 268 -6.11 -1.39 -33.63
CA ARG A 268 -6.67 -1.93 -34.88
C ARG A 268 -8.18 -2.05 -34.75
#